data_fcb7687ce97ed81edaf2295ec2e11481
#
_entry.id   fcb7687ce97ed81edaf2295ec2e11481
#
_cell.length_a   1.000
_cell.length_b   1.000
_cell.length_c   1.000
_cell.angle_alpha   90.00
_cell.angle_beta   90.00
_cell.angle_gamma   90.00
#
_symmetry.space_group_name_H-M   'P 1'
#
loop_
_entity.id
_entity.type
_entity.pdbx_description
1 polymer ?
#
loop_
_entity_poly.entity_id
_entity_poly.type
_entity_poly.pdbx_seq_one_letter_code
_entity_poly.pdbx_strand_id
1 'polypeptide(L)'
;RSYVHVFGDEVKYFKEEKIANLLKAVRGYRVRYGNSVFYRGHTFTTDMPNTGNIGEYDWILKQGRKMDKRMILLLLKTAFVVNDVAHEYVAALEDRDTEDAMKKKKTLERWTERLYDLRMQKEAHTFFFIASSYVNVDILTPEWFADAFESQMSDVKTAIMSIRPSLEGGQRFYAAMTEQHFYRDGADSAFGELFGLRDEEDCRILRYLKSNRSLDVSLDFGNMISCTVAQDDGHYYRCLKTLFTLSPEWIRELCDKFLQYFEPHKQRVINLYYDRAGNNYHKAGQDLATQFKRNMEFDKAGKRTGWKVLLMSQGQGNIAQTDEYVFMMELFGGHNPALPKVRIDAYNCKPLKCSLELTPTRINEQGQVVKDKRSEKLPIHRLPYESSNFSDSFKYLMMRRSWVRVVRGLRKVDTGTLTVR
;
A
#
# COMPACT_ATOMS: atom_id res chain seq x y z
N ARG A 1 26.14 24.52 -12.62
CA ARG A 1 25.62 24.10 -13.93
C ARG A 1 24.10 24.00 -13.83
N SER A 2 23.38 24.34 -14.91
CA SER A 2 21.92 24.25 -15.00
C SER A 2 21.55 23.39 -16.20
N TYR A 3 20.51 22.61 -16.05
CA TYR A 3 20.02 21.66 -17.07
C TYR A 3 18.63 22.06 -17.52
N VAL A 4 18.25 21.66 -18.73
CA VAL A 4 16.91 21.87 -19.31
C VAL A 4 15.99 20.70 -19.02
N HIS A 5 16.54 19.48 -19.14
CA HIS A 5 15.87 18.22 -18.94
C HIS A 5 16.83 17.19 -18.32
N VAL A 6 16.33 16.21 -17.61
CA VAL A 6 17.13 15.11 -17.07
C VAL A 6 16.60 13.79 -17.63
N PHE A 7 17.49 13.00 -18.19
CA PHE A 7 17.27 11.61 -18.52
C PHE A 7 18.03 10.76 -17.50
N GLY A 8 17.38 9.80 -16.91
CA GLY A 8 18.00 8.87 -15.96
C GLY A 8 17.58 7.45 -16.30
N ASP A 9 18.58 6.59 -16.47
CA ASP A 9 18.37 5.16 -16.63
C ASP A 9 18.76 4.44 -15.33
N GLU A 10 18.17 3.28 -15.09
CA GLU A 10 18.39 2.48 -13.88
C GLU A 10 18.23 3.28 -12.58
N VAL A 11 17.18 4.12 -12.53
CA VAL A 11 16.96 5.03 -11.40
C VAL A 11 16.63 4.32 -10.08
N LYS A 12 16.34 3.03 -10.11
CA LYS A 12 16.18 2.19 -8.92
C LYS A 12 17.41 2.21 -8.00
N TYR A 13 18.61 2.46 -8.54
CA TYR A 13 19.86 2.55 -7.75
C TYR A 13 20.10 3.91 -7.11
N PHE A 14 19.27 4.91 -7.36
CA PHE A 14 19.42 6.23 -6.77
C PHE A 14 18.43 6.47 -5.64
N LYS A 15 18.92 7.04 -4.54
CA LYS A 15 18.05 7.52 -3.45
C LYS A 15 17.17 8.67 -3.93
N GLU A 16 15.90 8.70 -3.51
CA GLU A 16 14.92 9.75 -3.86
C GLU A 16 15.46 11.16 -3.58
N GLU A 17 16.17 11.34 -2.47
CA GLU A 17 16.79 12.62 -2.10
C GLU A 17 17.82 13.12 -3.13
N LYS A 18 18.67 12.23 -3.66
CA LYS A 18 19.65 12.60 -4.69
C LYS A 18 18.97 13.06 -5.98
N ILE A 19 17.90 12.34 -6.39
CA ILE A 19 17.10 12.72 -7.56
C ILE A 19 16.41 14.08 -7.32
N ALA A 20 15.80 14.28 -6.15
CA ALA A 20 15.17 15.55 -5.81
C ALA A 20 16.14 16.72 -5.87
N ASN A 21 17.38 16.53 -5.40
CA ASN A 21 18.43 17.54 -5.47
C ASN A 21 18.89 17.81 -6.92
N LEU A 22 19.00 16.77 -7.74
CA LEU A 22 19.30 16.90 -9.17
C LEU A 22 18.21 17.72 -9.89
N LEU A 23 16.94 17.42 -9.62
CA LEU A 23 15.81 18.12 -10.26
C LEU A 23 15.74 19.61 -9.90
N LYS A 24 16.25 20.03 -8.73
CA LYS A 24 16.39 21.46 -8.39
C LYS A 24 17.34 22.22 -9.35
N ALA A 25 18.29 21.52 -9.97
CA ALA A 25 19.19 22.10 -10.95
C ALA A 25 18.59 22.22 -12.36
N VAL A 26 17.41 21.65 -12.61
CA VAL A 26 16.71 21.67 -13.91
C VAL A 26 15.96 23.00 -14.06
N ARG A 27 16.68 24.08 -14.35
CA ARG A 27 16.14 25.44 -14.46
C ARG A 27 16.92 26.33 -15.46
N GLY A 28 17.80 25.74 -16.25
CA GLY A 28 18.67 26.48 -17.16
C GLY A 28 17.94 26.97 -18.42
N TYR A 29 18.48 28.03 -19.04
CA TYR A 29 18.13 28.51 -20.38
C TYR A 29 16.61 28.80 -20.61
N ARG A 30 15.93 29.36 -19.60
CA ARG A 30 14.49 29.67 -19.67
C ARG A 30 14.13 30.51 -20.88
N VAL A 31 14.93 31.51 -21.24
CA VAL A 31 14.67 32.41 -22.39
C VAL A 31 14.64 31.63 -23.71
N ARG A 32 15.54 30.64 -23.84
CA ARG A 32 15.67 29.86 -25.09
C ARG A 32 14.67 28.70 -25.17
N TYR A 33 14.40 28.02 -24.04
CA TYR A 33 13.67 26.76 -24.03
C TYR A 33 12.39 26.78 -23.18
N GLY A 34 12.04 27.94 -22.57
CA GLY A 34 10.90 28.02 -21.66
C GLY A 34 9.56 27.59 -22.26
N ASN A 35 9.42 27.75 -23.57
CA ASN A 35 8.21 27.35 -24.32
C ASN A 35 8.27 25.88 -24.79
N SER A 36 9.39 25.17 -24.57
CA SER A 36 9.47 23.75 -24.91
C SER A 36 8.69 22.91 -23.91
N VAL A 37 7.96 21.92 -24.39
CA VAL A 37 7.26 20.91 -23.56
C VAL A 37 8.23 20.11 -22.70
N PHE A 38 9.49 19.98 -23.09
CA PHE A 38 10.54 19.29 -22.35
C PHE A 38 11.25 20.16 -21.33
N TYR A 39 10.98 21.49 -21.29
CA TYR A 39 11.64 22.39 -20.35
C TYR A 39 11.23 22.06 -18.91
N ARG A 40 12.23 21.89 -18.03
CA ARG A 40 12.07 21.46 -16.63
C ARG A 40 11.45 20.07 -16.49
N GLY A 41 11.56 19.24 -17.53
CA GLY A 41 11.10 17.87 -17.49
C GLY A 41 12.16 16.89 -17.01
N HIS A 42 11.74 15.67 -16.75
CA HIS A 42 12.61 14.53 -16.52
C HIS A 42 11.96 13.26 -17.10
N THR A 43 12.82 12.37 -17.56
CA THR A 43 12.43 11.05 -18.06
C THR A 43 13.30 10.02 -17.37
N PHE A 44 12.67 9.05 -16.74
CA PHE A 44 13.35 8.00 -16.01
C PHE A 44 12.92 6.62 -16.51
N THR A 45 13.89 5.74 -16.67
CA THR A 45 13.71 4.33 -16.99
C THR A 45 14.39 3.46 -15.95
N THR A 46 13.85 2.29 -15.69
CA THR A 46 14.45 1.29 -14.81
C THR A 46 13.67 -0.01 -14.88
N ASP A 47 14.31 -1.11 -14.57
CA ASP A 47 13.63 -2.35 -14.23
C ASP A 47 12.79 -2.21 -12.97
N MET A 48 11.89 -3.15 -12.74
CA MET A 48 11.08 -3.18 -11.53
C MET A 48 11.98 -3.27 -10.29
N PRO A 49 11.94 -2.28 -9.37
CA PRO A 49 12.78 -2.30 -8.17
C PRO A 49 12.47 -3.50 -7.27
N ASN A 50 13.52 -4.16 -6.81
CA ASN A 50 13.44 -5.18 -5.77
C ASN A 50 13.95 -4.61 -4.45
N THR A 51 13.04 -4.22 -3.56
CA THR A 51 13.41 -3.66 -2.25
C THR A 51 14.07 -4.66 -1.30
N GLY A 52 14.07 -5.94 -1.64
CA GLY A 52 14.86 -6.97 -0.96
C GLY A 52 16.34 -6.91 -1.30
N ASN A 53 16.72 -6.23 -2.39
CA ASN A 53 18.12 -6.07 -2.80
C ASN A 53 18.74 -4.82 -2.15
N ILE A 54 19.98 -4.94 -1.69
CA ILE A 54 20.74 -3.82 -1.14
C ILE A 54 21.06 -2.83 -2.27
N GLY A 55 20.65 -1.56 -2.07
CA GLY A 55 20.94 -0.49 -3.03
C GLY A 55 19.83 -0.22 -4.03
N GLU A 56 18.75 -0.98 -4.05
CA GLU A 56 17.56 -0.70 -4.87
C GLU A 56 16.48 0.03 -4.07
N TYR A 57 15.86 1.01 -4.71
CA TYR A 57 14.85 1.90 -4.11
C TYR A 57 13.59 1.94 -4.97
N ASP A 58 12.41 1.84 -4.35
CA ASP A 58 11.12 1.78 -5.03
C ASP A 58 10.40 3.13 -5.18
N TRP A 59 11.09 4.25 -4.93
CA TRP A 59 10.50 5.60 -4.97
C TRP A 59 9.86 5.92 -6.34
N ILE A 60 10.39 5.35 -7.42
CA ILE A 60 9.87 5.57 -8.79
C ILE A 60 8.41 5.09 -8.90
N LEU A 61 8.03 4.01 -8.21
CA LEU A 61 6.67 3.47 -8.23
C LEU A 61 5.63 4.44 -7.65
N LYS A 62 6.06 5.35 -6.77
CA LYS A 62 5.18 6.39 -6.22
C LYS A 62 4.78 7.42 -7.26
N GLN A 63 5.55 7.58 -8.34
CA GLN A 63 5.26 8.55 -9.42
C GLN A 63 3.97 8.17 -10.17
N GLY A 64 3.63 6.88 -10.24
CA GLY A 64 2.37 6.43 -10.84
C GLY A 64 1.11 7.05 -10.22
N ARG A 65 1.18 7.45 -8.94
CA ARG A 65 0.06 8.14 -8.26
C ARG A 65 -0.14 9.58 -8.71
N LYS A 66 0.89 10.19 -9.31
CA LYS A 66 0.83 11.57 -9.83
C LYS A 66 0.26 11.63 -11.24
N MET A 67 0.07 10.48 -11.89
CA MET A 67 -0.45 10.41 -13.25
C MET A 67 -1.95 10.72 -13.26
N ASP A 68 -2.33 11.80 -13.89
CA ASP A 68 -3.72 12.05 -14.26
C ASP A 68 -4.04 11.28 -15.54
N LYS A 69 -4.67 10.11 -15.38
CA LYS A 69 -5.03 9.24 -16.50
C LYS A 69 -6.00 9.92 -17.51
N ARG A 70 -6.88 10.80 -17.04
CA ARG A 70 -7.82 11.51 -17.91
C ARG A 70 -7.08 12.50 -18.80
N MET A 71 -6.16 13.27 -18.21
CA MET A 71 -5.33 14.23 -18.94
C MET A 71 -4.42 13.52 -19.96
N ILE A 72 -3.77 12.43 -19.56
CA ILE A 72 -2.93 11.63 -20.48
C ILE A 72 -3.76 11.07 -21.64
N LEU A 73 -4.94 10.53 -21.36
CA LEU A 73 -5.82 10.02 -22.41
C LEU A 73 -6.31 11.14 -23.33
N LEU A 74 -6.61 12.32 -22.81
CA LEU A 74 -7.00 13.50 -23.61
C LEU A 74 -5.86 13.92 -24.54
N LEU A 75 -4.63 14.00 -24.03
CA LEU A 75 -3.43 14.30 -24.82
C LEU A 75 -3.24 13.30 -25.95
N LEU A 76 -3.32 12.00 -25.67
CA LEU A 76 -3.19 10.97 -26.67
C LEU A 76 -4.28 11.07 -27.75
N LYS A 77 -5.55 11.15 -27.35
CA LYS A 77 -6.66 11.30 -28.31
C LYS A 77 -6.51 12.54 -29.18
N THR A 78 -6.12 13.68 -28.59
CA THR A 78 -5.92 14.91 -29.34
C THR A 78 -4.73 14.77 -30.32
N ALA A 79 -3.64 14.09 -29.91
CA ALA A 79 -2.51 13.82 -30.79
C ALA A 79 -2.88 12.90 -31.97
N PHE A 80 -3.71 11.87 -31.74
CA PHE A 80 -4.23 11.03 -32.83
C PHE A 80 -5.08 11.84 -33.81
N VAL A 81 -6.00 12.69 -33.31
CA VAL A 81 -6.80 13.55 -34.19
C VAL A 81 -5.91 14.49 -35.02
N VAL A 82 -4.85 15.06 -34.40
CA VAL A 82 -3.87 15.88 -35.18
C VAL A 82 -3.21 15.06 -36.27
N ASN A 83 -2.81 13.83 -35.95
CA ASN A 83 -2.18 12.93 -36.94
C ASN A 83 -3.12 12.57 -38.06
N ASP A 84 -4.36 12.18 -37.76
CA ASP A 84 -5.37 11.81 -38.78
C ASP A 84 -5.68 12.96 -39.71
N VAL A 85 -5.93 14.17 -39.16
CA VAL A 85 -6.17 15.38 -39.96
C VAL A 85 -4.95 15.77 -40.76
N ALA A 86 -3.73 15.52 -40.28
CA ALA A 86 -2.52 15.76 -41.06
C ALA A 86 -2.42 14.81 -42.25
N HIS A 87 -2.77 13.54 -42.11
CA HIS A 87 -2.83 12.58 -43.21
C HIS A 87 -3.91 13.00 -44.23
N GLU A 88 -5.11 13.38 -43.79
CA GLU A 88 -6.16 13.87 -44.65
C GLU A 88 -5.73 15.13 -45.46
N TYR A 89 -4.98 16.05 -44.82
CA TYR A 89 -4.43 17.22 -45.46
C TYR A 89 -3.41 16.86 -46.57
N VAL A 90 -2.52 15.91 -46.27
CA VAL A 90 -1.53 15.43 -47.22
C VAL A 90 -2.23 14.76 -48.42
N ALA A 91 -3.22 13.88 -48.19
CA ALA A 91 -3.99 13.24 -49.24
C ALA A 91 -4.69 14.27 -50.17
N ALA A 92 -5.34 15.30 -49.60
CA ALA A 92 -5.97 16.37 -50.41
C ALA A 92 -4.94 17.15 -51.28
N LEU A 93 -3.70 17.31 -50.80
CA LEU A 93 -2.62 17.90 -51.60
C LEU A 93 -2.16 16.98 -52.72
N GLU A 94 -2.07 15.68 -52.50
CA GLU A 94 -1.72 14.67 -53.52
C GLU A 94 -2.79 14.58 -54.61
N ASP A 95 -4.07 14.66 -54.21
CA ASP A 95 -5.23 14.68 -55.13
C ASP A 95 -5.39 16.02 -55.85
N ARG A 96 -4.56 17.02 -55.53
CA ARG A 96 -4.62 18.40 -56.05
C ARG A 96 -5.94 19.11 -55.81
N ASP A 97 -6.71 18.69 -54.79
CA ASP A 97 -7.90 19.38 -54.34
C ASP A 97 -7.53 20.56 -53.40
N THR A 98 -7.32 21.71 -54.05
CA THR A 98 -6.86 22.90 -53.29
C THR A 98 -7.91 23.43 -52.32
N GLU A 99 -9.21 23.25 -52.57
CA GLU A 99 -10.29 23.71 -51.72
C GLU A 99 -10.36 22.84 -50.45
N ASP A 100 -10.34 21.51 -50.60
CA ASP A 100 -10.35 20.60 -49.48
C ASP A 100 -9.03 20.70 -48.66
N ALA A 101 -7.88 20.79 -49.33
CA ALA A 101 -6.60 21.03 -48.67
C ALA A 101 -6.61 22.30 -47.79
N MET A 102 -7.20 23.42 -48.25
CA MET A 102 -7.32 24.62 -47.43
C MET A 102 -8.24 24.44 -46.22
N LYS A 103 -9.33 23.68 -46.34
CA LYS A 103 -10.25 23.37 -45.23
C LYS A 103 -9.52 22.46 -44.19
N LYS A 104 -8.83 21.42 -44.66
CA LYS A 104 -8.06 20.49 -43.79
C LYS A 104 -6.91 21.21 -43.11
N LYS A 105 -6.19 22.10 -43.78
CA LYS A 105 -5.15 22.92 -43.18
C LYS A 105 -5.66 23.74 -41.99
N LYS A 106 -6.79 24.46 -42.14
CA LYS A 106 -7.39 25.22 -41.03
C LYS A 106 -7.81 24.34 -39.85
N THR A 107 -8.29 23.12 -40.15
CA THR A 107 -8.66 22.15 -39.13
C THR A 107 -7.43 21.64 -38.40
N LEU A 108 -6.34 21.32 -39.14
CA LEU A 108 -5.06 20.91 -38.58
C LEU A 108 -4.46 21.97 -37.67
N GLU A 109 -4.45 23.25 -38.11
CA GLU A 109 -3.97 24.37 -37.30
C GLU A 109 -4.69 24.45 -35.95
N ARG A 110 -6.05 24.40 -35.95
CA ARG A 110 -6.85 24.43 -34.71
C ARG A 110 -6.56 23.26 -33.76
N TRP A 111 -6.43 22.05 -34.30
CA TRP A 111 -6.13 20.88 -33.46
C TRP A 111 -4.70 20.90 -32.95
N THR A 112 -3.75 21.38 -33.76
CA THR A 112 -2.36 21.56 -33.37
C THR A 112 -2.21 22.58 -32.23
N GLU A 113 -2.94 23.72 -32.31
CA GLU A 113 -3.00 24.72 -31.26
C GLU A 113 -3.57 24.13 -29.96
N ARG A 114 -4.69 23.41 -30.07
CA ARG A 114 -5.30 22.74 -28.92
C ARG A 114 -4.36 21.71 -28.26
N LEU A 115 -3.66 20.93 -29.06
CA LEU A 115 -2.65 19.98 -28.57
C LEU A 115 -1.49 20.71 -27.87
N TYR A 116 -1.06 21.83 -28.44
CA TYR A 116 -0.03 22.69 -27.82
C TYR A 116 -0.48 23.20 -26.45
N ASP A 117 -1.67 23.76 -26.34
CA ASP A 117 -2.22 24.26 -25.09
C ASP A 117 -2.31 23.16 -24.01
N LEU A 118 -2.80 21.98 -24.38
CA LEU A 118 -2.80 20.83 -23.49
C LEU A 118 -1.38 20.46 -23.04
N ARG A 119 -0.40 20.43 -23.94
CA ARG A 119 1.01 20.13 -23.61
C ARG A 119 1.63 21.17 -22.69
N MET A 120 1.18 22.40 -22.71
CA MET A 120 1.70 23.49 -21.86
C MET A 120 1.16 23.43 -20.42
N GLN A 121 0.14 22.63 -20.12
CA GLN A 121 -0.35 22.35 -18.77
C GLN A 121 0.58 21.35 -18.02
N LYS A 122 1.87 21.64 -17.95
CA LYS A 122 2.94 20.71 -17.54
C LYS A 122 2.80 20.10 -16.17
N GLU A 123 2.16 20.79 -15.23
CA GLU A 123 2.01 20.31 -13.84
C GLU A 123 1.09 19.08 -13.73
N ALA A 124 0.23 18.87 -14.73
CA ALA A 124 -0.66 17.71 -14.82
C ALA A 124 -0.06 16.53 -15.61
N HIS A 125 1.15 16.66 -16.17
CA HIS A 125 1.71 15.71 -17.13
C HIS A 125 2.78 14.80 -16.52
N THR A 126 2.39 13.99 -15.57
CA THR A 126 3.20 12.82 -15.21
C THR A 126 2.70 11.62 -16.01
N PHE A 127 3.54 11.10 -16.89
CA PHE A 127 3.30 9.81 -17.54
C PHE A 127 4.05 8.72 -16.80
N PHE A 128 3.36 7.67 -16.41
CA PHE A 128 3.96 6.52 -15.73
C PHE A 128 3.45 5.24 -16.37
N PHE A 129 4.38 4.39 -16.77
CA PHE A 129 4.07 3.14 -17.47
C PHE A 129 4.91 1.99 -16.92
N ILE A 130 4.30 0.84 -16.74
CA ILE A 130 4.97 -0.43 -16.42
C ILE A 130 4.68 -1.38 -17.56
N ALA A 131 5.74 -1.89 -18.19
CA ALA A 131 5.67 -2.87 -19.24
C ALA A 131 6.59 -4.04 -18.93
N SER A 132 6.19 -5.25 -19.27
CA SER A 132 7.09 -6.39 -19.31
C SER A 132 7.87 -6.39 -20.64
N SER A 133 9.00 -7.10 -20.68
CA SER A 133 9.76 -7.29 -21.92
C SER A 133 8.95 -8.01 -23.02
N TYR A 134 7.83 -8.66 -22.66
CA TYR A 134 6.91 -9.25 -23.63
C TYR A 134 6.29 -8.24 -24.61
N VAL A 135 6.28 -6.94 -24.27
CA VAL A 135 5.88 -5.88 -25.22
C VAL A 135 6.78 -5.87 -26.46
N ASN A 136 8.02 -6.35 -26.33
CA ASN A 136 9.02 -6.41 -27.39
C ASN A 136 9.22 -7.85 -27.93
N VAL A 137 8.25 -8.74 -27.76
CA VAL A 137 8.36 -10.16 -28.19
C VAL A 137 8.66 -10.32 -29.68
N ASP A 138 8.19 -9.38 -30.49
CA ASP A 138 8.46 -9.37 -31.96
C ASP A 138 9.92 -9.04 -32.31
N ILE A 139 10.65 -8.44 -31.35
CA ILE A 139 12.07 -8.05 -31.51
C ILE A 139 12.96 -9.03 -30.76
N LEU A 140 12.54 -9.43 -29.55
CA LEU A 140 13.24 -10.38 -28.70
C LEU A 140 12.83 -11.80 -29.12
N THR A 141 13.82 -12.64 -29.42
CA THR A 141 13.53 -14.01 -29.87
C THR A 141 13.09 -14.92 -28.72
N PRO A 142 12.38 -16.03 -29.03
CA PRO A 142 12.05 -17.03 -28.00
C PRO A 142 13.28 -17.56 -27.26
N GLU A 143 14.42 -17.71 -27.95
CA GLU A 143 15.69 -18.14 -27.39
C GLU A 143 16.19 -17.15 -26.34
N TRP A 144 16.07 -15.84 -26.62
CA TRP A 144 16.43 -14.81 -25.64
C TRP A 144 15.63 -14.95 -24.34
N PHE A 145 14.32 -15.24 -24.44
CA PHE A 145 13.50 -15.46 -23.25
C PHE A 145 13.89 -16.76 -22.53
N ALA A 146 14.20 -17.84 -23.28
CA ALA A 146 14.64 -19.11 -22.71
C ALA A 146 15.94 -18.93 -21.90
N ASP A 147 16.95 -18.31 -22.49
CA ASP A 147 18.23 -18.00 -21.82
C ASP A 147 18.04 -17.12 -20.59
N ALA A 148 17.16 -16.13 -20.67
CA ALA A 148 16.85 -15.25 -19.56
C ALA A 148 16.14 -16.00 -18.42
N PHE A 149 15.27 -16.96 -18.73
CA PHE A 149 14.60 -17.79 -17.71
C PHE A 149 15.54 -18.79 -17.05
N GLU A 150 16.58 -19.25 -17.75
CA GLU A 150 17.57 -20.17 -17.21
C GLU A 150 18.58 -19.47 -16.29
N SER A 151 18.85 -18.17 -16.49
CA SER A 151 19.98 -17.49 -15.86
C SER A 151 19.80 -17.16 -14.38
N GLN A 152 18.64 -16.68 -13.93
CA GLN A 152 18.32 -16.50 -12.48
C GLN A 152 16.83 -16.18 -12.27
N MET A 153 16.09 -17.06 -11.62
CA MET A 153 14.63 -16.96 -11.50
C MET A 153 14.10 -15.77 -10.68
N SER A 154 14.93 -15.20 -9.79
CA SER A 154 14.55 -14.02 -8.99
C SER A 154 14.51 -12.73 -9.80
N ASP A 155 15.44 -12.58 -10.74
CA ASP A 155 15.58 -11.36 -11.53
C ASP A 155 14.63 -11.35 -12.73
N VAL A 156 14.24 -12.52 -13.25
CA VAL A 156 13.27 -12.65 -14.35
C VAL A 156 11.94 -11.98 -14.01
N LYS A 157 11.41 -12.19 -12.81
CA LYS A 157 10.14 -11.58 -12.40
C LYS A 157 10.22 -10.06 -12.35
N THR A 158 11.33 -9.51 -11.89
CA THR A 158 11.51 -8.06 -11.77
C THR A 158 11.98 -7.42 -13.07
N ALA A 159 13.05 -7.92 -13.65
CA ALA A 159 13.69 -7.31 -14.82
C ALA A 159 12.91 -7.57 -16.12
N ILE A 160 12.42 -8.80 -16.32
CA ILE A 160 11.77 -9.19 -17.57
C ILE A 160 10.25 -9.03 -17.49
N MET A 161 9.65 -9.53 -16.42
CA MET A 161 8.19 -9.51 -16.28
C MET A 161 7.65 -8.21 -15.68
N SER A 162 8.51 -7.34 -15.17
CA SER A 162 8.16 -6.11 -14.44
C SER A 162 7.14 -6.36 -13.30
N ILE A 163 7.23 -7.54 -12.68
CA ILE A 163 6.41 -7.91 -11.55
C ILE A 163 7.09 -7.39 -10.28
N ARG A 164 6.35 -6.63 -9.47
CA ARG A 164 6.86 -6.19 -8.18
C ARG A 164 7.23 -7.43 -7.34
N PRO A 165 8.46 -7.51 -6.80
CA PRO A 165 8.83 -8.65 -6.00
C PRO A 165 7.92 -8.75 -4.80
N SER A 166 7.34 -9.88 -4.66
CA SER A 166 6.77 -10.34 -3.41
C SER A 166 7.69 -11.44 -2.89
N LEU A 167 7.93 -11.47 -1.60
CA LEU A 167 8.65 -12.61 -1.01
C LEU A 167 7.99 -13.91 -1.48
N GLU A 168 8.79 -14.88 -1.91
CA GLU A 168 8.28 -16.20 -2.25
C GLU A 168 7.57 -16.84 -1.05
N GLY A 169 6.59 -17.72 -1.30
CA GLY A 169 5.76 -18.28 -0.24
C GLY A 169 6.55 -18.89 0.92
N GLY A 170 7.69 -19.55 0.64
CA GLY A 170 8.59 -20.11 1.67
C GLY A 170 9.43 -19.07 2.43
N GLN A 171 9.54 -17.84 1.94
CA GLN A 171 10.29 -16.76 2.59
C GLN A 171 9.38 -15.82 3.39
N ARG A 172 8.06 -15.92 3.21
CA ARG A 172 7.09 -15.09 3.93
C ARG A 172 6.70 -15.73 5.25
N PHE A 173 6.67 -14.91 6.29
CA PHE A 173 6.15 -15.37 7.57
C PHE A 173 4.66 -15.75 7.50
N TYR A 174 3.87 -15.07 6.67
CA TYR A 174 2.45 -15.36 6.42
C TYR A 174 2.27 -16.14 5.10
N ALA A 175 2.94 -17.29 4.98
CA ALA A 175 3.04 -18.06 3.74
C ALA A 175 1.68 -18.55 3.19
N ALA A 176 0.72 -18.86 4.06
CA ALA A 176 -0.63 -19.30 3.65
C ALA A 176 -1.54 -18.13 3.21
N MET A 177 -1.11 -16.87 3.35
CA MET A 177 -1.89 -15.72 2.91
C MET A 177 -1.87 -15.59 1.39
N THR A 178 -3.04 -15.36 0.81
CA THR A 178 -3.24 -15.22 -0.64
C THR A 178 -4.02 -13.94 -0.97
N GLU A 179 -4.10 -13.57 -2.25
CA GLU A 179 -4.90 -12.43 -2.71
C GLU A 179 -6.40 -12.54 -2.34
N GLN A 180 -6.90 -13.76 -2.11
CA GLN A 180 -8.28 -13.97 -1.67
C GLN A 180 -8.59 -13.38 -0.30
N HIS A 181 -7.58 -13.12 0.54
CA HIS A 181 -7.74 -12.49 1.84
C HIS A 181 -7.91 -10.98 1.77
N PHE A 182 -7.73 -10.39 0.57
CA PHE A 182 -7.87 -8.95 0.36
C PHE A 182 -9.14 -8.63 -0.43
N TYR A 183 -9.77 -7.49 -0.08
CA TYR A 183 -10.86 -6.91 -0.86
C TYR A 183 -10.54 -5.46 -1.22
N ARG A 184 -11.10 -4.97 -2.34
CA ARG A 184 -10.76 -3.66 -2.91
C ARG A 184 -11.97 -2.72 -3.00
N ASP A 185 -13.14 -3.19 -2.63
CA ASP A 185 -14.41 -2.49 -2.66
C ASP A 185 -14.84 -1.99 -1.27
N GLY A 186 -13.89 -1.78 -0.37
CA GLY A 186 -14.14 -1.41 1.03
C GLY A 186 -14.58 0.03 1.24
N ALA A 187 -14.28 0.93 0.29
CA ALA A 187 -14.79 2.29 0.29
C ALA A 187 -15.85 2.46 -0.80
N ASP A 188 -16.93 3.14 -0.47
CA ASP A 188 -17.99 3.47 -1.40
C ASP A 188 -18.02 4.97 -1.68
N SER A 189 -17.62 5.37 -2.89
CA SER A 189 -17.60 6.78 -3.31
C SER A 189 -18.99 7.41 -3.31
N ALA A 190 -20.04 6.59 -3.56
CA ALA A 190 -21.42 7.08 -3.50
C ALA A 190 -21.82 7.51 -2.07
N PHE A 191 -21.26 6.83 -1.03
CA PHE A 191 -21.45 7.29 0.34
C PHE A 191 -20.70 8.58 0.62
N GLY A 192 -19.52 8.79 0.03
CA GLY A 192 -18.79 10.05 0.09
C GLY A 192 -19.65 11.22 -0.44
N GLU A 193 -20.29 11.05 -1.57
CA GLU A 193 -21.20 12.04 -2.15
C GLU A 193 -22.48 12.22 -1.30
N LEU A 194 -23.11 11.11 -0.87
CA LEU A 194 -24.34 11.13 -0.06
C LEU A 194 -24.15 11.87 1.27
N PHE A 195 -22.99 11.73 1.90
CA PHE A 195 -22.68 12.35 3.19
C PHE A 195 -21.91 13.66 3.06
N GLY A 196 -21.64 14.14 1.84
CA GLY A 196 -20.92 15.39 1.59
C GLY A 196 -19.44 15.36 1.99
N LEU A 197 -18.82 14.18 2.03
CA LEU A 197 -17.43 13.97 2.43
C LEU A 197 -16.46 14.25 1.26
N ARG A 198 -16.36 15.53 0.86
CA ARG A 198 -15.51 15.89 -0.29
C ARG A 198 -14.04 16.01 0.07
N ASP A 199 -13.73 16.55 1.25
CA ASP A 199 -12.37 16.92 1.68
C ASP A 199 -11.89 16.14 2.89
N GLU A 200 -12.78 15.65 3.76
CA GLU A 200 -12.46 14.84 4.93
C GLU A 200 -13.24 13.53 4.93
N GLU A 201 -12.51 12.43 4.80
CA GLU A 201 -13.09 11.08 4.87
C GLU A 201 -13.33 10.67 6.32
N ASP A 202 -14.50 10.12 6.61
CA ASP A 202 -14.80 9.46 7.88
C ASP A 202 -15.30 8.02 7.69
N CYS A 203 -15.62 7.34 8.78
CA CYS A 203 -15.97 5.92 8.77
C CYS A 203 -17.25 5.58 7.98
N ARG A 204 -18.06 6.57 7.58
CA ARG A 204 -19.29 6.36 6.77
C ARG A 204 -18.99 5.87 5.36
N ILE A 205 -17.78 6.12 4.84
CA ILE A 205 -17.36 5.60 3.54
C ILE A 205 -17.09 4.08 3.56
N LEU A 206 -16.89 3.50 4.74
CA LEU A 206 -16.53 2.10 4.87
C LEU A 206 -17.76 1.21 4.63
N ARG A 207 -17.84 0.62 3.43
CA ARG A 207 -18.99 -0.21 2.97
C ARG A 207 -19.39 -1.31 3.95
N TYR A 208 -18.42 -1.95 4.59
CA TYR A 208 -18.65 -3.13 5.44
C TYR A 208 -18.69 -2.81 6.93
N LEU A 209 -18.59 -1.54 7.32
CA LEU A 209 -18.71 -1.13 8.71
C LEU A 209 -20.17 -1.23 9.19
N LYS A 210 -20.37 -1.94 10.28
CA LYS A 210 -21.66 -2.01 10.98
C LYS A 210 -21.66 -1.02 12.14
N SER A 211 -22.28 0.15 11.95
CA SER A 211 -22.24 1.26 12.91
C SER A 211 -22.83 0.93 14.30
N ASN A 212 -23.66 -0.10 14.39
CA ASN A 212 -24.32 -0.55 15.60
C ASN A 212 -23.60 -1.72 16.31
N ARG A 213 -22.39 -2.07 15.90
CA ARG A 213 -21.55 -3.10 16.55
C ARG A 213 -20.27 -2.49 17.10
N SER A 214 -19.72 -3.07 18.16
CA SER A 214 -18.43 -2.68 18.72
C SER A 214 -17.30 -2.85 17.70
N LEU A 215 -16.23 -2.09 17.88
CA LEU A 215 -15.00 -2.20 17.08
C LEU A 215 -13.97 -3.04 17.85
N ASP A 216 -13.34 -3.96 17.14
CA ASP A 216 -12.14 -4.62 17.60
C ASP A 216 -10.94 -3.78 17.13
N VAL A 217 -10.12 -3.34 18.05
CA VAL A 217 -8.96 -2.49 17.77
C VAL A 217 -7.72 -3.18 18.32
N SER A 218 -6.65 -3.16 17.56
CA SER A 218 -5.37 -3.66 18.05
C SER A 218 -4.27 -2.62 17.94
N LEU A 219 -3.36 -2.64 18.91
CA LEU A 219 -2.23 -1.73 18.99
C LEU A 219 -0.92 -2.49 19.15
N ASP A 220 0.09 -2.05 18.42
CA ASP A 220 1.48 -2.36 18.68
C ASP A 220 2.23 -1.07 19.01
N PHE A 221 2.98 -1.08 20.12
CA PHE A 221 3.67 0.08 20.67
C PHE A 221 5.17 -0.02 20.39
N GLY A 222 5.67 0.86 19.57
CA GLY A 222 7.09 0.94 19.19
C GLY A 222 7.48 2.34 18.77
N ASN A 223 8.51 2.46 17.93
CA ASN A 223 8.89 3.74 17.29
C ASN A 223 7.78 4.32 16.41
N MET A 224 6.88 3.48 15.97
CA MET A 224 5.60 3.79 15.37
C MET A 224 4.52 3.09 16.21
N ILE A 225 3.42 3.77 16.51
CA ILE A 225 2.23 3.10 17.06
C ILE A 225 1.37 2.70 15.88
N SER A 226 1.17 1.38 15.69
CA SER A 226 0.29 0.85 14.66
C SER A 226 -1.05 0.42 15.25
N CYS A 227 -2.12 0.85 14.60
CA CYS A 227 -3.50 0.59 15.00
C CYS A 227 -4.25 -0.09 13.84
N THR A 228 -4.81 -1.27 14.09
CA THR A 228 -5.68 -1.97 13.15
C THR A 228 -7.09 -2.02 13.71
N VAL A 229 -8.07 -1.57 12.94
CA VAL A 229 -9.49 -1.58 13.28
C VAL A 229 -10.19 -2.65 12.47
N ALA A 230 -10.91 -3.53 13.16
CA ALA A 230 -11.63 -4.64 12.55
C ALA A 230 -13.01 -4.83 13.16
N GLN A 231 -13.82 -5.61 12.48
CA GLN A 231 -15.16 -5.96 12.93
C GLN A 231 -15.60 -7.32 12.35
N ASP A 232 -16.36 -8.08 13.10
CA ASP A 232 -17.04 -9.28 12.62
C ASP A 232 -18.37 -8.86 11.96
N ASP A 233 -18.54 -9.17 10.67
CA ASP A 233 -19.79 -8.90 9.94
C ASP A 233 -20.78 -10.07 9.97
N GLY A 234 -20.41 -11.19 10.60
CA GLY A 234 -21.18 -12.43 10.70
C GLY A 234 -20.76 -13.48 9.66
N HIS A 235 -20.12 -13.10 8.56
CA HIS A 235 -19.59 -14.00 7.54
C HIS A 235 -18.05 -13.96 7.50
N TYR A 236 -17.52 -12.76 7.68
CA TYR A 236 -16.09 -12.49 7.63
C TYR A 236 -15.67 -11.65 8.83
N TYR A 237 -14.44 -11.89 9.27
CA TYR A 237 -13.76 -10.98 10.15
C TYR A 237 -12.96 -9.98 9.30
N ARG A 238 -13.42 -8.72 9.27
CA ARG A 238 -12.89 -7.72 8.34
C ARG A 238 -11.99 -6.72 9.04
N CYS A 239 -10.75 -6.57 8.54
CA CYS A 239 -9.93 -5.40 8.84
C CYS A 239 -10.40 -4.27 7.93
N LEU A 240 -10.87 -3.18 8.55
CA LEU A 240 -11.58 -2.08 7.89
C LEU A 240 -10.71 -0.85 7.67
N LYS A 241 -9.85 -0.52 8.65
CA LYS A 241 -8.99 0.67 8.64
C LYS A 241 -7.72 0.43 9.43
N THR A 242 -6.64 1.03 8.96
CA THR A 242 -5.42 1.18 9.75
C THR A 242 -5.17 2.66 10.03
N LEU A 243 -4.70 2.95 11.24
CA LEU A 243 -4.23 4.26 11.68
C LEU A 243 -2.83 4.09 12.27
N PHE A 244 -2.04 5.14 12.26
CA PHE A 244 -0.73 5.13 12.91
C PHE A 244 -0.28 6.53 13.32
N THR A 245 0.67 6.57 14.24
CA THR A 245 1.44 7.76 14.57
C THR A 245 2.93 7.46 14.49
N LEU A 246 3.69 8.46 14.11
CA LEU A 246 5.15 8.44 14.02
C LEU A 246 5.71 9.48 15.00
N SER A 247 6.82 9.19 15.66
CA SER A 247 7.47 10.20 16.51
C SER A 247 7.67 11.53 15.74
N PRO A 248 7.35 12.70 16.33
CA PRO A 248 7.03 12.95 17.75
C PRO A 248 5.56 12.73 18.18
N GLU A 249 4.65 12.37 17.24
CA GLU A 249 3.29 12.00 17.60
C GLU A 249 3.27 10.70 18.42
N TRP A 250 2.31 10.60 19.35
CA TRP A 250 2.22 9.46 20.25
C TRP A 250 0.77 8.96 20.41
N ILE A 251 0.44 8.34 21.55
CA ILE A 251 -0.86 7.74 21.84
C ILE A 251 -2.01 8.75 21.73
N ARG A 252 -1.78 10.00 22.18
CA ARG A 252 -2.83 11.04 22.18
C ARG A 252 -3.25 11.39 20.75
N GLU A 253 -2.29 11.64 19.91
CA GLU A 253 -2.54 11.99 18.51
C GLU A 253 -3.20 10.83 17.75
N LEU A 254 -2.84 9.58 18.09
CA LEU A 254 -3.54 8.40 17.55
C LEU A 254 -5.00 8.39 17.98
N CYS A 255 -5.29 8.66 19.26
CA CYS A 255 -6.66 8.74 19.74
C CYS A 255 -7.45 9.89 19.08
N ASP A 256 -6.84 11.06 18.91
CA ASP A 256 -7.48 12.19 18.23
C ASP A 256 -7.83 11.82 16.76
N LYS A 257 -6.91 11.19 16.01
CA LYS A 257 -7.17 10.65 14.65
C LYS A 257 -8.31 9.62 14.63
N PHE A 258 -8.33 8.73 15.61
CA PHE A 258 -9.38 7.71 15.73
C PHE A 258 -10.74 8.34 16.03
N LEU A 259 -10.80 9.23 17.01
CA LEU A 259 -12.04 9.92 17.42
C LEU A 259 -12.62 10.75 16.27
N GLN A 260 -11.79 11.45 15.50
CA GLN A 260 -12.21 12.21 14.33
C GLN A 260 -12.78 11.27 13.26
N TYR A 261 -12.05 10.21 12.88
CA TYR A 261 -12.48 9.32 11.81
C TYR A 261 -13.73 8.50 12.15
N PHE A 262 -13.86 8.02 13.39
CA PHE A 262 -15.00 7.21 13.86
C PHE A 262 -16.06 8.01 14.62
N GLU A 263 -16.06 9.35 14.55
CA GLU A 263 -17.07 10.20 15.19
C GLU A 263 -18.51 9.75 14.88
N PRO A 264 -18.88 9.45 13.62
CA PRO A 264 -20.24 9.04 13.27
C PRO A 264 -20.61 7.62 13.72
N HIS A 265 -19.70 6.84 14.27
CA HIS A 265 -19.96 5.47 14.70
C HIS A 265 -20.89 5.42 15.92
N LYS A 266 -21.97 4.65 15.84
CA LYS A 266 -23.05 4.65 16.85
C LYS A 266 -22.67 3.86 18.12
N GLN A 267 -22.15 2.64 17.94
CA GLN A 267 -21.77 1.77 19.05
C GLN A 267 -20.36 2.09 19.54
N ARG A 268 -20.23 3.04 20.42
CA ARG A 268 -18.96 3.58 20.93
C ARG A 268 -18.27 2.65 21.94
N VAL A 269 -18.06 1.40 21.57
CA VAL A 269 -17.35 0.38 22.35
C VAL A 269 -16.18 -0.18 21.57
N ILE A 270 -15.00 -0.19 22.18
CA ILE A 270 -13.77 -0.75 21.64
C ILE A 270 -13.37 -1.97 22.46
N ASN A 271 -13.17 -3.11 21.81
CA ASN A 271 -12.46 -4.26 22.33
C ASN A 271 -10.99 -4.11 21.96
N LEU A 272 -10.14 -3.70 22.91
CA LEU A 272 -8.74 -3.39 22.66
C LEU A 272 -7.85 -4.59 22.88
N TYR A 273 -7.17 -5.02 21.82
CA TYR A 273 -6.10 -6.01 21.80
C TYR A 273 -4.77 -5.28 21.63
N TYR A 274 -3.74 -5.62 22.41
CA TYR A 274 -2.50 -4.85 22.39
C TYR A 274 -1.29 -5.71 22.75
N ASP A 275 -0.10 -5.15 22.53
CA ASP A 275 1.15 -5.80 22.90
C ASP A 275 1.14 -6.18 24.40
N ARG A 276 1.20 -7.47 24.63
CA ARG A 276 1.14 -8.04 25.98
C ARG A 276 2.40 -7.76 26.80
N ALA A 277 3.52 -7.43 26.17
CA ALA A 277 4.72 -6.95 26.85
C ALA A 277 4.43 -5.61 27.59
N GLY A 278 3.50 -4.81 27.08
CA GLY A 278 3.02 -3.58 27.72
C GLY A 278 2.39 -3.78 29.09
N ASN A 279 1.91 -5.00 29.41
CA ASN A 279 1.39 -5.30 30.77
C ASN A 279 2.47 -5.19 31.86
N ASN A 280 3.76 -5.28 31.52
CA ASN A 280 4.89 -5.25 32.43
C ASN A 280 5.69 -3.94 32.40
N TYR A 281 5.31 -2.98 31.54
CA TYR A 281 6.09 -1.76 31.31
C TYR A 281 5.62 -0.61 32.20
N HIS A 282 6.14 -0.55 33.42
CA HIS A 282 5.79 0.48 34.43
C HIS A 282 6.66 1.76 34.38
N LYS A 283 7.45 2.00 33.32
CA LYS A 283 8.40 3.14 33.28
C LYS A 283 7.78 4.53 33.33
N ALA A 284 6.47 4.68 33.11
CA ALA A 284 5.77 5.98 33.14
C ALA A 284 4.56 6.01 34.11
N GLY A 285 4.50 5.11 35.07
CA GLY A 285 3.41 5.10 36.07
C GLY A 285 2.08 4.53 35.59
N GLN A 286 1.85 4.39 34.29
CA GLN A 286 0.70 3.72 33.69
C GLN A 286 1.13 2.94 32.44
N ASP A 287 0.52 1.78 32.22
CA ASP A 287 0.77 1.05 30.97
C ASP A 287 0.17 1.79 29.77
N LEU A 288 0.74 1.55 28.57
CA LEU A 288 0.37 2.26 27.35
C LEU A 288 -1.08 2.00 26.93
N ALA A 289 -1.61 0.81 27.23
CA ALA A 289 -2.99 0.46 26.93
C ALA A 289 -3.97 1.23 27.84
N THR A 290 -3.62 1.43 29.09
CA THR A 290 -4.39 2.27 30.02
C THR A 290 -4.34 3.74 29.61
N GLN A 291 -3.21 4.25 29.11
CA GLN A 291 -3.14 5.59 28.54
C GLN A 291 -4.04 5.73 27.30
N PHE A 292 -4.02 4.77 26.38
CA PHE A 292 -4.94 4.76 25.25
C PHE A 292 -6.39 4.76 25.71
N LYS A 293 -6.77 3.87 26.64
CA LYS A 293 -8.11 3.81 27.22
C LYS A 293 -8.54 5.16 27.77
N ARG A 294 -7.70 5.80 28.59
CA ARG A 294 -8.00 7.12 29.19
C ARG A 294 -8.21 8.18 28.11
N ASN A 295 -7.32 8.23 27.12
CA ASN A 295 -7.40 9.22 26.04
C ASN A 295 -8.59 9.00 25.11
N MET A 296 -9.09 7.77 24.98
CA MET A 296 -10.30 7.46 24.25
C MET A 296 -11.57 7.80 25.03
N GLU A 297 -11.59 7.55 26.34
CA GLU A 297 -12.77 7.77 27.18
C GLU A 297 -12.94 9.23 27.63
N PHE A 298 -11.83 10.01 27.66
CA PHE A 298 -11.82 11.40 28.10
C PHE A 298 -11.05 12.30 27.11
N ASP A 299 -11.58 13.46 26.81
CA ASP A 299 -10.92 14.49 25.99
C ASP A 299 -9.83 15.24 26.79
N LYS A 300 -9.20 16.26 26.16
CA LYS A 300 -8.15 17.08 26.79
C LYS A 300 -8.67 17.92 27.96
N ALA A 301 -9.98 18.20 27.99
CA ALA A 301 -10.64 18.95 29.07
C ALA A 301 -11.15 18.02 30.17
N GLY A 302 -10.95 16.71 30.10
CA GLY A 302 -11.44 15.72 31.06
C GLY A 302 -12.92 15.37 30.91
N LYS A 303 -13.59 15.83 29.83
CA LYS A 303 -14.97 15.49 29.53
C LYS A 303 -15.04 14.10 28.86
N ARG A 304 -16.09 13.34 29.15
CA ARG A 304 -16.31 12.04 28.55
C ARG A 304 -16.60 12.17 27.05
N THR A 305 -15.91 11.37 26.22
CA THR A 305 -16.13 11.29 24.76
C THR A 305 -17.33 10.45 24.38
N GLY A 306 -17.83 9.62 25.30
CA GLY A 306 -18.85 8.61 25.05
C GLY A 306 -18.31 7.25 24.62
N TRP A 307 -17.02 7.13 24.32
CA TRP A 307 -16.39 5.84 24.03
C TRP A 307 -16.10 5.05 25.32
N LYS A 308 -16.17 3.73 25.22
CA LYS A 308 -15.81 2.77 26.28
C LYS A 308 -14.77 1.79 25.72
N VAL A 309 -13.65 1.62 26.43
CA VAL A 309 -12.57 0.71 26.02
C VAL A 309 -12.47 -0.48 26.98
N LEU A 310 -12.55 -1.68 26.43
CA LEU A 310 -12.40 -2.95 27.12
C LEU A 310 -11.01 -3.52 26.82
N LEU A 311 -10.17 -3.70 27.85
CA LEU A 311 -8.80 -4.19 27.71
C LEU A 311 -8.79 -5.72 27.57
N MET A 312 -8.80 -6.24 26.34
CA MET A 312 -8.94 -7.66 26.05
C MET A 312 -7.65 -8.47 26.25
N SER A 313 -6.48 -7.82 26.22
CA SER A 313 -5.18 -8.47 26.42
C SER A 313 -4.67 -8.40 27.85
N GLN A 314 -5.44 -7.82 28.79
CA GLN A 314 -5.04 -7.65 30.19
C GLN A 314 -4.74 -9.01 30.85
N GLY A 315 -3.62 -9.10 31.58
CA GLY A 315 -3.21 -10.30 32.29
C GLY A 315 -2.86 -11.51 31.39
N GLN A 316 -2.61 -11.28 30.09
CA GLN A 316 -2.17 -12.33 29.18
C GLN A 316 -0.64 -12.28 28.99
N GLY A 317 0.00 -13.45 28.94
CA GLY A 317 1.43 -13.59 28.65
C GLY A 317 1.76 -13.31 27.18
N ASN A 318 3.04 -13.07 26.92
CA ASN A 318 3.54 -12.81 25.56
C ASN A 318 3.24 -13.97 24.59
N ILE A 319 3.13 -13.63 23.31
CA ILE A 319 2.92 -14.60 22.22
C ILE A 319 4.30 -14.97 21.66
N ALA A 320 4.64 -16.25 21.70
CA ALA A 320 5.83 -16.74 21.03
C ALA A 320 5.67 -16.64 19.49
N GLN A 321 6.74 -16.25 18.79
CA GLN A 321 6.70 -16.12 17.33
C GLN A 321 6.42 -17.43 16.61
N THR A 322 6.87 -18.55 17.18
CA THR A 322 6.57 -19.90 16.70
C THR A 322 5.09 -20.25 16.79
N ASP A 323 4.44 -19.89 17.90
CA ASP A 323 2.98 -20.06 18.05
C ASP A 323 2.22 -19.17 17.07
N GLU A 324 2.72 -17.93 16.84
CA GLU A 324 2.16 -17.03 15.84
C GLU A 324 2.24 -17.64 14.45
N TYR A 325 3.40 -18.13 14.03
CA TYR A 325 3.58 -18.72 12.70
C TYR A 325 2.58 -19.84 12.44
N VAL A 326 2.51 -20.78 13.37
CA VAL A 326 1.58 -21.92 13.24
C VAL A 326 0.13 -21.48 13.25
N PHE A 327 -0.25 -20.56 14.14
CA PHE A 327 -1.62 -20.05 14.20
C PHE A 327 -2.01 -19.33 12.89
N MET A 328 -1.12 -18.51 12.32
CA MET A 328 -1.38 -17.80 11.07
C MET A 328 -1.43 -18.73 9.86
N MET A 329 -0.68 -19.82 9.84
CA MET A 329 -0.79 -20.85 8.82
C MET A 329 -2.18 -21.50 8.83
N GLU A 330 -2.72 -21.84 9.99
CA GLU A 330 -4.08 -22.36 10.14
C GLU A 330 -5.16 -21.34 9.77
N LEU A 331 -5.00 -20.09 10.23
CA LEU A 331 -5.95 -19.00 9.99
C LEU A 331 -6.11 -18.72 8.49
N PHE A 332 -4.99 -18.51 7.80
CA PHE A 332 -4.99 -18.19 6.36
C PHE A 332 -5.16 -19.43 5.48
N GLY A 333 -4.82 -20.62 5.97
CA GLY A 333 -5.08 -21.88 5.28
C GLY A 333 -6.57 -22.20 5.14
N GLY A 334 -7.39 -21.67 6.04
CA GLY A 334 -8.85 -21.80 5.97
C GLY A 334 -9.40 -23.20 6.21
N HIS A 335 -8.56 -24.12 6.70
CA HIS A 335 -8.95 -25.53 6.94
C HIS A 335 -9.79 -25.71 8.19
N ASN A 336 -9.68 -24.80 9.15
CA ASN A 336 -10.38 -24.88 10.42
C ASN A 336 -11.64 -24.01 10.42
N PRO A 337 -12.85 -24.62 10.36
CA PRO A 337 -14.11 -23.87 10.29
C PRO A 337 -14.43 -23.09 11.57
N ALA A 338 -13.77 -23.39 12.69
CA ALA A 338 -13.96 -22.66 13.95
C ALA A 338 -13.10 -21.38 14.05
N LEU A 339 -12.20 -21.15 13.08
CA LEU A 339 -11.51 -19.89 12.92
C LEU A 339 -12.28 -18.95 11.97
N PRO A 340 -12.18 -17.63 12.17
CA PRO A 340 -12.87 -16.69 11.31
C PRO A 340 -12.25 -16.66 9.90
N LYS A 341 -13.08 -16.44 8.89
CA LYS A 341 -12.63 -16.11 7.54
C LYS A 341 -12.19 -14.65 7.50
N VAL A 342 -10.89 -14.42 7.50
CA VAL A 342 -10.33 -13.06 7.53
C VAL A 342 -10.38 -12.42 6.15
N ARG A 343 -10.76 -11.14 6.12
CA ARG A 343 -10.70 -10.27 4.94
C ARG A 343 -10.09 -8.93 5.31
N ILE A 344 -9.19 -8.42 4.50
CA ILE A 344 -8.42 -7.19 4.75
C ILE A 344 -8.69 -6.21 3.62
N ASP A 345 -9.07 -4.98 3.97
CA ASP A 345 -9.23 -3.92 2.98
C ASP A 345 -7.86 -3.54 2.39
N ALA A 346 -7.69 -3.78 1.09
CA ALA A 346 -6.41 -3.56 0.42
C ALA A 346 -5.98 -2.08 0.36
N TYR A 347 -6.94 -1.15 0.45
CA TYR A 347 -6.69 0.29 0.36
C TYR A 347 -6.69 0.95 1.73
N ASN A 348 -7.74 0.76 2.52
CA ASN A 348 -7.86 1.35 3.85
C ASN A 348 -6.92 0.71 4.87
N CYS A 349 -6.50 -0.54 4.64
CA CYS A 349 -5.51 -1.26 5.44
C CYS A 349 -4.20 -1.51 4.65
N LYS A 350 -3.84 -0.60 3.73
CA LYS A 350 -2.62 -0.74 2.92
C LYS A 350 -1.35 -0.94 3.74
N PRO A 351 -1.10 -0.21 4.85
CA PRO A 351 0.05 -0.47 5.71
C PRO A 351 0.07 -1.91 6.26
N LEU A 352 -1.08 -2.43 6.69
CA LEU A 352 -1.21 -3.82 7.14
C LEU A 352 -0.93 -4.81 6.01
N LYS A 353 -1.52 -4.59 4.83
CA LYS A 353 -1.26 -5.43 3.65
C LYS A 353 0.23 -5.50 3.35
N CYS A 354 0.91 -4.35 3.27
CA CYS A 354 2.35 -4.29 3.02
C CYS A 354 3.14 -5.04 4.11
N SER A 355 2.80 -4.82 5.38
CA SER A 355 3.48 -5.49 6.50
C SER A 355 3.35 -7.01 6.44
N LEU A 356 2.17 -7.54 6.12
CA LEU A 356 1.94 -8.99 6.00
C LEU A 356 2.65 -9.60 4.78
N GLU A 357 2.66 -8.90 3.65
CA GLU A 357 3.30 -9.36 2.41
C GLU A 357 4.84 -9.32 2.46
N LEU A 358 5.39 -8.34 3.20
CA LEU A 358 6.83 -8.06 3.21
C LEU A 358 7.55 -8.56 4.48
N THR A 359 6.85 -9.18 5.42
CA THR A 359 7.50 -9.74 6.62
C THR A 359 8.18 -11.08 6.27
N PRO A 360 9.54 -11.13 6.30
CA PRO A 360 10.24 -12.36 5.98
C PRO A 360 10.30 -13.30 7.17
N THR A 361 10.57 -14.57 6.88
CA THR A 361 10.96 -15.57 7.88
C THR A 361 12.45 -15.49 8.16
N ARG A 362 12.82 -15.85 9.38
CA ARG A 362 14.18 -16.15 9.79
C ARG A 362 14.16 -17.43 10.60
N ILE A 363 15.19 -18.24 10.49
CA ILE A 363 15.41 -19.38 11.39
C ILE A 363 16.26 -18.88 12.56
N ASN A 364 15.78 -19.09 13.78
CA ASN A 364 16.53 -18.75 15.00
C ASN A 364 17.60 -19.84 15.29
N GLU A 365 18.42 -19.62 16.32
CA GLU A 365 19.48 -20.55 16.74
C GLU A 365 18.94 -21.93 17.18
N GLN A 366 17.66 -22.02 17.49
CA GLN A 366 16.96 -23.25 17.88
C GLN A 366 16.32 -23.97 16.70
N GLY A 367 16.57 -23.52 15.45
CA GLY A 367 15.98 -24.08 14.23
C GLY A 367 14.51 -23.76 14.00
N GLN A 368 13.95 -22.78 14.72
CA GLN A 368 12.53 -22.42 14.63
C GLN A 368 12.31 -21.25 13.69
N VAL A 369 11.18 -21.27 12.99
CA VAL A 369 10.74 -20.17 12.12
C VAL A 369 10.23 -19.01 12.97
N VAL A 370 10.84 -17.85 12.79
CA VAL A 370 10.50 -16.60 13.47
C VAL A 370 10.42 -15.44 12.48
N LYS A 371 9.80 -14.33 12.87
CA LYS A 371 9.79 -13.10 12.06
C LYS A 371 11.18 -12.48 11.99
N ASP A 372 11.55 -12.03 10.80
CA ASP A 372 12.66 -11.10 10.65
C ASP A 372 12.16 -9.66 10.89
N LYS A 373 12.57 -9.09 12.01
CA LYS A 373 12.16 -7.75 12.45
C LYS A 373 13.17 -6.65 12.11
N ARG A 374 14.15 -6.91 11.25
CA ARG A 374 15.15 -5.89 10.87
C ARG A 374 14.52 -4.66 10.24
N SER A 375 13.38 -4.81 9.57
CA SER A 375 12.61 -3.71 8.98
C SER A 375 12.06 -2.71 10.00
N GLU A 376 11.94 -3.06 11.29
CA GLU A 376 11.52 -2.13 12.35
C GLU A 376 12.58 -1.07 12.68
N LYS A 377 13.82 -1.25 12.21
CA LYS A 377 14.93 -0.30 12.34
C LYS A 377 15.06 0.67 11.16
N LEU A 378 14.16 0.59 10.18
CA LEU A 378 14.14 1.51 9.04
C LEU A 378 13.88 2.96 9.49
N PRO A 379 14.27 3.97 8.67
CA PRO A 379 13.90 5.36 8.92
C PRO A 379 12.39 5.51 9.15
N ILE A 380 12.03 6.37 10.10
CA ILE A 380 10.67 6.51 10.64
C ILE A 380 9.59 6.66 9.55
N HIS A 381 9.85 7.44 8.50
CA HIS A 381 8.91 7.68 7.40
C HIS A 381 8.63 6.43 6.53
N ARG A 382 9.48 5.39 6.63
CA ARG A 382 9.31 4.11 5.89
C ARG A 382 8.54 3.07 6.70
N LEU A 383 8.50 3.20 8.03
CA LEU A 383 7.89 2.21 8.91
C LEU A 383 6.45 1.84 8.53
N PRO A 384 5.55 2.77 8.16
CA PRO A 384 4.15 2.42 7.92
C PRO A 384 3.93 1.41 6.79
N TYR A 385 4.83 1.35 5.81
CA TYR A 385 4.64 0.52 4.61
C TYR A 385 5.71 -0.54 4.38
N GLU A 386 6.80 -0.51 5.17
CA GLU A 386 7.94 -1.36 4.92
C GLU A 386 8.39 -2.14 6.17
N SER A 387 7.73 -1.93 7.32
CA SER A 387 8.06 -2.63 8.56
C SER A 387 7.07 -3.72 8.94
N SER A 388 7.46 -4.56 9.89
CA SER A 388 6.62 -5.61 10.47
C SER A 388 5.63 -5.11 11.55
N ASN A 389 5.62 -3.81 11.91
CA ASN A 389 4.83 -3.28 13.01
C ASN A 389 3.32 -3.55 12.86
N PHE A 390 2.75 -3.35 11.66
CA PHE A 390 1.33 -3.65 11.45
C PHE A 390 1.03 -5.15 11.52
N SER A 391 1.98 -6.00 11.16
CA SER A 391 1.81 -7.44 11.34
C SER A 391 1.78 -7.85 12.81
N ASP A 392 2.46 -7.09 13.67
CA ASP A 392 2.40 -7.31 15.12
C ASP A 392 1.07 -6.82 15.72
N SER A 393 0.58 -5.65 15.30
CA SER A 393 -0.78 -5.21 15.64
C SER A 393 -1.82 -6.28 15.21
N PHE A 394 -1.74 -6.79 13.99
CA PHE A 394 -2.62 -7.86 13.49
C PHE A 394 -2.51 -9.16 14.30
N LYS A 395 -1.30 -9.53 14.72
CA LYS A 395 -1.07 -10.68 15.62
C LYS A 395 -1.91 -10.58 16.89
N TYR A 396 -1.89 -9.43 17.58
CA TYR A 396 -2.66 -9.27 18.83
C TYR A 396 -4.16 -9.36 18.59
N LEU A 397 -4.63 -8.89 17.45
CA LEU A 397 -6.02 -8.96 17.05
C LEU A 397 -6.48 -10.40 16.79
N MET A 398 -5.65 -11.19 16.09
CA MET A 398 -6.00 -12.56 15.67
C MET A 398 -5.74 -13.59 16.77
N MET A 399 -4.67 -13.46 17.54
CA MET A 399 -4.32 -14.43 18.57
C MET A 399 -5.05 -14.21 19.90
N ARG A 400 -6.34 -13.94 19.85
CA ARG A 400 -7.22 -13.88 21.01
C ARG A 400 -7.43 -15.26 21.62
N ARG A 401 -7.66 -15.32 22.94
CA ARG A 401 -7.76 -16.57 23.71
C ARG A 401 -8.71 -17.59 23.10
N SER A 402 -9.88 -17.14 22.63
CA SER A 402 -10.90 -18.03 22.04
C SER A 402 -10.37 -18.78 20.84
N TRP A 403 -9.73 -18.09 19.91
CA TRP A 403 -9.23 -18.69 18.67
C TRP A 403 -7.96 -19.52 18.87
N VAL A 404 -7.07 -19.05 19.75
CA VAL A 404 -5.85 -19.84 20.11
C VAL A 404 -6.21 -21.18 20.75
N ARG A 405 -7.25 -21.20 21.59
CA ARG A 405 -7.73 -22.45 22.22
C ARG A 405 -8.23 -23.47 21.18
N VAL A 406 -8.89 -23.01 20.14
CA VAL A 406 -9.36 -23.87 19.04
C VAL A 406 -8.18 -24.56 18.36
N VAL A 407 -7.15 -23.81 17.96
CA VAL A 407 -5.96 -24.36 17.31
C VAL A 407 -5.18 -25.30 18.23
N ARG A 408 -5.03 -24.95 19.51
CA ARG A 408 -4.35 -25.82 20.49
C ARG A 408 -5.15 -27.08 20.83
N GLY A 409 -6.48 -27.02 20.80
CA GLY A 409 -7.36 -28.16 21.04
C GLY A 409 -7.21 -29.23 19.97
N LEU A 410 -7.12 -28.85 18.70
CA LEU A 410 -6.89 -29.77 17.58
C LEU A 410 -5.54 -30.51 17.69
N ARG A 411 -4.49 -29.83 18.12
CA ARG A 411 -3.15 -30.47 18.32
C ARG A 411 -3.15 -31.56 19.40
N LYS A 412 -4.01 -31.49 20.42
CA LYS A 412 -4.13 -32.53 21.42
C LYS A 412 -4.86 -33.79 20.91
N VAL A 413 -5.69 -33.66 19.89
CA VAL A 413 -6.39 -34.80 19.27
C VAL A 413 -5.50 -35.57 18.32
N ASP A 414 -4.60 -34.89 17.59
CA ASP A 414 -3.65 -35.54 16.65
C ASP A 414 -2.49 -36.28 17.34
N THR A 415 -2.25 -36.07 18.63
CA THR A 415 -1.25 -36.83 19.41
C THR A 415 -1.82 -38.11 20.07
N GLY A 416 -3.05 -38.47 19.76
CA GLY A 416 -3.72 -39.68 20.23
C GLY A 416 -3.29 -40.93 19.49
N THR A 417 -2.20 -41.56 19.94
CA THR A 417 -1.91 -43.02 19.91
C THR A 417 -2.38 -43.82 18.67
N LEU A 418 -1.53 -43.89 17.68
CA LEU A 418 -1.45 -45.09 16.84
C LEU A 418 -0.81 -46.24 17.67
N THR A 419 -1.61 -46.97 18.43
CA THR A 419 -1.23 -48.29 18.92
C THR A 419 -1.49 -49.23 17.76
N VAL A 420 -0.41 -49.61 17.07
CA VAL A 420 -0.42 -50.77 16.16
C VAL A 420 -0.58 -52.02 17.04
N ARG A 421 -1.65 -52.74 16.85
CA ARG A 421 -1.78 -54.16 17.18
C ARG A 421 -1.45 -55.00 15.96
#